data_8278d1f4d180954238fb83d8044f6e1b
#
_entry.id   8278d1f4d180954238fb83d8044f6e1b
#
_cell.length_a   1.000
_cell.length_b   1.000
_cell.length_c   1.000
_cell.angle_alpha   90.00
_cell.angle_beta   90.00
_cell.angle_gamma   90.00
#
_symmetry.space_group_name_H-M   'P 1'
#
loop_
_entity.id
_entity.type
_entity.pdbx_description
1 polymer ?
#
loop_
_entity_poly.entity_id
_entity_poly.type
_entity_poly.pdbx_seq_one_letter_code
_entity_poly.pdbx_strand_id
1 'polypeptide(L)'
;SAPGQAYSDGMRFVQFYFGLPLAMIFLSATFIPAFRKFNIYTAYEFLERRFDHKTRKLTALLFLLQRGVSTGISIYAPSIVLSTVLNIPIFYTTMIIGVLVIIYTFYGGTLAVSHSQVLQMTIIFSSIIIAGVIVLSLIGTDATLYESLKIAGIHNRMNIIDFKFDWNNRYNVWSGIIGGFFLQLSYFGTDQSQVGRYLTGKDSSASKLGLIVNGMVKIPMQFVILFIGILVFSFYQFQAPPIFFNENIEKIAKESPMADYYNSLEFRFNNINESNSNLSKDYLKYLRSNDLANAEFTKTKILQTSAEANEVKQEAVKIIKTINPEADINDTNFVFLHFVMHHFPKGLIGLIIAIIFLASMGSLAAGINSLTSTSVVDFYFRSS
;
A
#
# COMPACT_ATOMS: atom_id res chain seq x y z
N SER A 1 -3.72 1.69 -0.22
CA SER A 1 -3.69 0.27 0.14
C SER A 1 -3.16 -0.55 -1.04
N ALA A 2 -2.11 -1.38 -0.83
CA ALA A 2 -1.54 -2.19 -1.93
C ALA A 2 -2.54 -3.24 -2.47
N PRO A 3 -3.34 -3.95 -1.66
CA PRO A 3 -4.40 -4.80 -2.19
C PRO A 3 -5.45 -4.02 -2.99
N GLY A 4 -5.82 -2.81 -2.54
CA GLY A 4 -6.73 -1.94 -3.29
C GLY A 4 -6.15 -1.50 -4.64
N GLN A 5 -4.85 -1.22 -4.69
CA GLN A 5 -4.15 -0.93 -5.95
C GLN A 5 -4.23 -2.10 -6.93
N ALA A 6 -4.05 -3.34 -6.46
CA ALA A 6 -4.18 -4.52 -7.30
C ALA A 6 -5.64 -4.76 -7.74
N TYR A 7 -6.61 -4.47 -6.88
CA TYR A 7 -8.02 -4.48 -7.23
C TYR A 7 -8.32 -3.53 -8.40
N SER A 8 -7.79 -2.30 -8.35
CA SER A 8 -8.05 -1.26 -9.37
C SER A 8 -7.21 -1.43 -10.64
N ASP A 9 -5.90 -1.70 -10.53
CA ASP A 9 -4.93 -1.65 -11.64
C ASP A 9 -4.28 -3.00 -11.96
N GLY A 10 -4.57 -4.05 -11.17
CA GLY A 10 -3.95 -5.36 -11.33
C GLY A 10 -2.53 -5.44 -10.74
N MET A 11 -1.79 -6.46 -11.16
CA MET A 11 -0.49 -6.81 -10.55
C MET A 11 0.70 -5.99 -11.06
N ARG A 12 0.51 -5.07 -12.01
CA ARG A 12 1.61 -4.30 -12.65
C ARG A 12 2.46 -3.52 -11.65
N PHE A 13 1.89 -3.13 -10.52
CA PHE A 13 2.59 -2.39 -9.49
C PHE A 13 3.82 -3.13 -8.94
N VAL A 14 3.87 -4.47 -9.02
CA VAL A 14 5.05 -5.24 -8.57
C VAL A 14 6.33 -4.86 -9.33
N GLN A 15 6.22 -4.46 -10.59
CA GLN A 15 7.36 -4.06 -11.43
C GLN A 15 8.16 -2.91 -10.82
N PHE A 16 7.49 -2.05 -10.05
CA PHE A 16 8.13 -0.92 -9.37
C PHE A 16 9.20 -1.35 -8.36
N TYR A 17 9.16 -2.59 -7.90
CA TYR A 17 10.15 -3.16 -6.98
C TYR A 17 11.30 -3.87 -7.68
N PHE A 18 11.30 -4.01 -9.03
CA PHE A 18 12.36 -4.76 -9.73
C PHE A 18 13.74 -4.08 -9.65
N GLY A 19 13.78 -2.76 -9.52
CA GLY A 19 15.02 -2.02 -9.29
C GLY A 19 15.59 -2.14 -7.88
N LEU A 20 14.78 -2.60 -6.89
CA LEU A 20 15.20 -2.66 -5.49
C LEU A 20 16.40 -3.57 -5.22
N PRO A 21 16.45 -4.84 -5.69
CA PRO A 21 17.61 -5.69 -5.46
C PRO A 21 18.91 -5.10 -6.03
N LEU A 22 18.84 -4.49 -7.21
CA LEU A 22 19.99 -3.85 -7.83
C LEU A 22 20.50 -2.67 -6.99
N ALA A 23 19.57 -1.84 -6.47
CA ALA A 23 19.92 -0.76 -5.56
C ALA A 23 20.53 -1.27 -4.25
N MET A 24 20.02 -2.37 -3.68
CA MET A 24 20.58 -2.97 -2.46
C MET A 24 21.99 -3.53 -2.68
N ILE A 25 22.25 -4.17 -3.81
CA ILE A 25 23.59 -4.65 -4.20
C ILE A 25 24.54 -3.46 -4.34
N PHE A 26 24.13 -2.41 -5.06
CA PHE A 26 24.94 -1.22 -5.26
C PHE A 26 25.29 -0.52 -3.94
N LEU A 27 24.31 -0.31 -3.05
CA LEU A 27 24.51 0.28 -1.73
C LEU A 27 25.43 -0.58 -0.85
N SER A 28 25.25 -1.88 -0.89
CA SER A 28 26.08 -2.83 -0.13
C SER A 28 27.53 -2.83 -0.59
N ALA A 29 27.78 -2.63 -1.88
CA ALA A 29 29.12 -2.59 -2.46
C ALA A 29 29.82 -1.24 -2.27
N THR A 30 29.09 -0.12 -2.27
CA THR A 30 29.66 1.22 -2.32
C THR A 30 29.43 2.03 -1.04
N PHE A 31 28.17 2.24 -0.62
CA PHE A 31 27.82 3.14 0.47
C PHE A 31 28.18 2.57 1.85
N ILE A 32 27.87 1.30 2.13
CA ILE A 32 28.19 0.70 3.44
C ILE A 32 29.69 0.72 3.74
N PRO A 33 30.60 0.30 2.84
CA PRO A 33 32.01 0.41 3.09
C PRO A 33 32.48 1.85 3.33
N ALA A 34 31.97 2.81 2.54
CA ALA A 34 32.32 4.21 2.69
C ALA A 34 31.84 4.77 4.04
N PHE A 35 30.60 4.54 4.43
CA PHE A 35 30.03 5.03 5.68
C PHE A 35 30.73 4.41 6.91
N ARG A 36 31.02 3.11 6.87
CA ARG A 36 31.72 2.42 7.95
C ARG A 36 33.18 2.87 8.10
N LYS A 37 33.88 3.12 6.98
CA LYS A 37 35.27 3.63 7.01
C LYS A 37 35.36 4.97 7.75
N PHE A 38 34.33 5.81 7.63
CA PHE A 38 34.32 7.13 8.26
C PHE A 38 33.64 7.17 9.63
N ASN A 39 33.08 6.05 10.13
CA ASN A 39 32.35 5.97 11.41
C ASN A 39 31.32 7.09 11.57
N ILE A 40 30.49 7.30 10.55
CA ILE A 40 29.49 8.37 10.54
C ILE A 40 28.23 7.95 11.30
N TYR A 41 27.58 8.92 11.95
CA TYR A 41 26.27 8.76 12.59
C TYR A 41 25.11 9.11 11.63
N THR A 42 25.33 10.12 10.78
CA THR A 42 24.35 10.52 9.78
C THR A 42 24.94 10.46 8.39
N ALA A 43 24.11 10.20 7.37
CA ALA A 43 24.54 10.24 5.98
C ALA A 43 25.14 11.60 5.59
N TYR A 44 24.76 12.66 6.29
CA TYR A 44 25.19 14.04 6.00
C TYR A 44 26.60 14.34 6.52
N GLU A 45 27.07 13.63 7.52
CA GLU A 45 28.48 13.68 7.94
C GLU A 45 29.43 13.23 6.84
N PHE A 46 29.02 12.27 5.99
CA PHE A 46 29.82 11.86 4.84
C PHE A 46 30.03 13.02 3.86
N LEU A 47 28.96 13.81 3.63
CA LEU A 47 29.05 14.97 2.75
C LEU A 47 29.98 16.06 3.29
N GLU A 48 29.98 16.30 4.61
CA GLU A 48 30.93 17.22 5.24
C GLU A 48 32.38 16.80 5.00
N ARG A 49 32.68 15.52 5.17
CA ARG A 49 34.04 14.98 4.96
C ARG A 49 34.48 15.02 3.49
N ARG A 50 33.52 14.97 2.56
CA ARG A 50 33.78 14.98 1.13
C ARG A 50 33.83 16.39 0.53
N PHE A 51 33.00 17.29 1.04
CA PHE A 51 32.81 18.67 0.55
C PHE A 51 33.10 19.66 1.67
N ASP A 52 32.05 20.13 2.35
CA ASP A 52 32.16 21.11 3.43
C ASP A 52 30.97 21.04 4.40
N HIS A 53 31.08 21.83 5.48
CA HIS A 53 30.07 21.94 6.50
C HIS A 53 28.75 22.57 5.99
N LYS A 54 28.80 23.48 5.00
CA LYS A 54 27.61 24.11 4.43
C LYS A 54 26.78 23.08 3.68
N THR A 55 27.42 22.20 2.91
CA THR A 55 26.78 21.09 2.20
C THR A 55 26.07 20.14 3.16
N ARG A 56 26.72 19.79 4.30
CA ARG A 56 26.07 18.99 5.36
C ARG A 56 24.80 19.65 5.88
N LYS A 57 24.88 20.93 6.31
CA LYS A 57 23.74 21.66 6.86
C LYS A 57 22.59 21.79 5.87
N LEU A 58 22.91 22.13 4.61
CA LEU A 58 21.90 22.25 3.56
C LEU A 58 21.16 20.91 3.33
N THR A 59 21.91 19.82 3.20
CA THR A 59 21.34 18.50 2.93
C THR A 59 20.52 18.00 4.13
N ALA A 60 21.02 18.21 5.35
CA ALA A 60 20.29 17.89 6.58
C ALA A 60 18.98 18.71 6.68
N LEU A 61 19.00 20.00 6.33
CA LEU A 61 17.79 20.83 6.30
C LEU A 61 16.77 20.32 5.28
N LEU A 62 17.20 19.99 4.07
CA LEU A 62 16.33 19.42 3.03
C LEU A 62 15.70 18.11 3.50
N PHE A 63 16.48 17.25 4.17
CA PHE A 63 15.95 16.02 4.77
C PHE A 63 14.92 16.32 5.85
N LEU A 64 15.18 17.25 6.78
CA LEU A 64 14.24 17.61 7.85
C LEU A 64 12.90 18.08 7.27
N LEU A 65 12.93 18.92 6.24
CA LEU A 65 11.71 19.39 5.56
C LEU A 65 10.97 18.23 4.88
N GLN A 66 11.65 17.48 4.04
CA GLN A 66 11.06 16.35 3.30
C GLN A 66 10.52 15.28 4.25
N ARG A 67 11.32 14.88 5.24
CA ARG A 67 10.95 13.81 6.18
C ARG A 67 9.90 14.26 7.16
N GLY A 68 9.93 15.52 7.60
CA GLY A 68 8.90 16.11 8.45
C GLY A 68 7.52 16.05 7.79
N VAL A 69 7.41 16.53 6.55
CA VAL A 69 6.17 16.45 5.76
C VAL A 69 5.75 14.99 5.52
N SER A 70 6.69 14.13 5.11
CA SER A 70 6.40 12.71 4.87
C SER A 70 5.92 11.98 6.13
N THR A 71 6.51 12.27 7.29
CA THR A 71 6.10 11.69 8.58
C THR A 71 4.70 12.19 8.97
N GLY A 72 4.41 13.48 8.77
CA GLY A 72 3.08 14.04 8.97
C GLY A 72 2.01 13.36 8.10
N ILE A 73 2.28 13.18 6.82
CA ILE A 73 1.36 12.48 5.90
C ILE A 73 1.19 11.00 6.30
N SER A 74 2.25 10.36 6.81
CA SER A 74 2.20 8.94 7.20
C SER A 74 1.28 8.66 8.39
N ILE A 75 0.91 9.67 9.20
CA ILE A 75 -0.08 9.55 10.28
C ILE A 75 -1.50 9.36 9.70
N TYR A 76 -1.73 9.84 8.48
CA TYR A 76 -3.05 9.83 7.87
C TYR A 76 -3.61 8.42 7.64
N ALA A 77 -2.78 7.47 7.17
CA ALA A 77 -3.23 6.11 6.88
C ALA A 77 -3.81 5.36 8.10
N PRO A 78 -3.12 5.28 9.27
CA PRO A 78 -3.70 4.68 10.47
C PRO A 78 -4.88 5.50 11.02
N SER A 79 -4.90 6.81 10.80
CA SER A 79 -6.00 7.67 11.24
C SER A 79 -7.29 7.38 10.46
N ILE A 80 -7.21 7.09 9.17
CA ILE A 80 -8.35 6.64 8.37
C ILE A 80 -8.95 5.36 8.98
N VAL A 81 -8.10 4.36 9.23
CA VAL A 81 -8.57 3.07 9.79
C VAL A 81 -9.24 3.28 11.12
N LEU A 82 -8.63 4.06 12.02
CA LEU A 82 -9.22 4.34 13.33
C LEU A 82 -10.51 5.14 13.23
N SER A 83 -10.57 6.12 12.36
CA SER A 83 -11.77 6.93 12.09
C SER A 83 -12.93 6.05 11.61
N THR A 84 -12.66 5.14 10.67
CA THR A 84 -13.66 4.22 10.12
C THR A 84 -14.16 3.24 11.19
N VAL A 85 -13.24 2.65 11.97
CA VAL A 85 -13.60 1.64 12.98
C VAL A 85 -14.34 2.23 14.18
N LEU A 86 -13.90 3.40 14.67
CA LEU A 86 -14.48 4.05 15.84
C LEU A 86 -15.62 5.03 15.50
N ASN A 87 -15.83 5.30 14.21
CA ASN A 87 -16.80 6.30 13.74
C ASN A 87 -16.58 7.69 14.35
N ILE A 88 -15.29 8.11 14.48
CA ILE A 88 -14.86 9.40 15.02
C ILE A 88 -14.24 10.23 13.89
N PRO A 89 -14.40 11.56 13.87
CA PRO A 89 -13.76 12.41 12.89
C PRO A 89 -12.25 12.22 12.81
N ILE A 90 -11.70 12.18 11.60
CA ILE A 90 -10.28 11.89 11.33
C ILE A 90 -9.32 12.83 12.05
N PHE A 91 -9.74 14.07 12.34
CA PHE A 91 -8.96 15.03 13.12
C PHE A 91 -8.59 14.50 14.49
N TYR A 92 -9.57 13.96 15.25
CA TYR A 92 -9.33 13.43 16.59
C TYR A 92 -8.46 12.16 16.57
N THR A 93 -8.70 11.29 15.59
CA THR A 93 -7.90 10.06 15.45
C THR A 93 -6.45 10.37 15.09
N THR A 94 -6.21 11.37 14.24
CA THR A 94 -4.86 11.85 13.90
C THR A 94 -4.14 12.40 15.15
N MET A 95 -4.82 13.18 15.97
CA MET A 95 -4.27 13.70 17.23
C MET A 95 -3.93 12.58 18.22
N ILE A 96 -4.84 11.62 18.40
CA ILE A 96 -4.61 10.47 19.30
C ILE A 96 -3.38 9.68 18.85
N ILE A 97 -3.29 9.34 17.57
CA ILE A 97 -2.15 8.58 17.03
C ILE A 97 -0.86 9.39 17.18
N GLY A 98 -0.88 10.68 16.87
CA GLY A 98 0.29 11.54 17.01
C GLY A 98 0.83 11.55 18.44
N VAL A 99 -0.02 11.74 19.44
CA VAL A 99 0.35 11.71 20.86
C VAL A 99 0.90 10.34 21.27
N LEU A 100 0.22 9.26 20.90
CA LEU A 100 0.67 7.89 21.22
C LEU A 100 2.04 7.58 20.62
N VAL A 101 2.29 7.99 19.35
CA VAL A 101 3.59 7.78 18.72
C VAL A 101 4.69 8.58 19.39
N ILE A 102 4.43 9.82 19.80
CA ILE A 102 5.41 10.63 20.55
C ILE A 102 5.77 9.95 21.86
N ILE A 103 4.78 9.52 22.66
CA ILE A 103 5.00 8.82 23.93
C ILE A 103 5.80 7.53 23.69
N TYR A 104 5.39 6.71 22.74
CA TYR A 104 6.07 5.45 22.38
C TYR A 104 7.52 5.68 21.97
N THR A 105 7.78 6.70 21.13
CA THR A 105 9.11 7.01 20.64
C THR A 105 10.02 7.56 21.73
N PHE A 106 9.48 8.41 22.61
CA PHE A 106 10.22 9.01 23.72
C PHE A 106 10.73 7.96 24.71
N TYR A 107 9.87 7.03 25.14
CA TYR A 107 10.25 5.99 26.09
C TYR A 107 10.97 4.80 25.45
N GLY A 108 10.66 4.47 24.19
CA GLY A 108 11.13 3.25 23.55
C GLY A 108 12.50 3.35 22.88
N GLY A 109 12.89 4.51 22.41
CA GLY A 109 14.11 4.71 21.63
C GLY A 109 14.22 3.82 20.39
N THR A 110 15.39 3.80 19.75
CA THR A 110 15.62 3.03 18.51
C THR A 110 15.66 1.51 18.72
N LEU A 111 16.13 1.05 19.88
CA LEU A 111 16.23 -0.37 20.22
C LEU A 111 14.86 -1.03 20.40
N ALA A 112 13.97 -0.41 21.18
CA ALA A 112 12.61 -0.92 21.40
C ALA A 112 11.81 -0.91 20.08
N VAL A 113 11.96 0.13 19.25
CA VAL A 113 11.34 0.20 17.92
C VAL A 113 11.83 -0.95 17.05
N SER A 114 13.13 -1.27 17.06
CA SER A 114 13.68 -2.37 16.25
C SER A 114 13.16 -3.74 16.70
N HIS A 115 13.08 -4.02 17.99
CA HIS A 115 12.55 -5.28 18.51
C HIS A 115 11.03 -5.43 18.22
N SER A 116 10.27 -4.36 18.42
CA SER A 116 8.83 -4.38 18.08
C SER A 116 8.58 -4.63 16.58
N GLN A 117 9.46 -4.14 15.69
CA GLN A 117 9.35 -4.38 14.26
C GLN A 117 9.49 -5.85 13.86
N VAL A 118 10.34 -6.63 14.54
CA VAL A 118 10.46 -8.08 14.28
C VAL A 118 9.14 -8.78 14.60
N LEU A 119 8.55 -8.48 15.76
CA LEU A 119 7.25 -9.03 16.14
C LEU A 119 6.14 -8.61 15.17
N GLN A 120 6.12 -7.31 14.81
CA GLN A 120 5.18 -6.78 13.83
C GLN A 120 5.27 -7.48 12.49
N MET A 121 6.47 -7.69 11.95
CA MET A 121 6.68 -8.40 10.68
C MET A 121 6.17 -9.83 10.74
N THR A 122 6.43 -10.56 11.83
CA THR A 122 5.91 -11.92 12.00
C THR A 122 4.39 -11.96 11.97
N ILE A 123 3.74 -11.05 12.70
CA ILE A 123 2.28 -10.96 12.74
C ILE A 123 1.72 -10.54 11.37
N ILE A 124 2.36 -9.57 10.70
CA ILE A 124 1.96 -9.13 9.35
C ILE A 124 1.99 -10.29 8.35
N PHE A 125 3.09 -11.06 8.30
CA PHE A 125 3.19 -12.20 7.39
C PHE A 125 2.13 -13.27 7.68
N SER A 126 1.93 -13.60 8.95
CA SER A 126 0.87 -14.55 9.36
C SER A 126 -0.51 -14.06 8.93
N SER A 127 -0.80 -12.78 9.14
CA SER A 127 -2.10 -12.20 8.78
C SER A 127 -2.33 -12.11 7.27
N ILE A 128 -1.30 -11.86 6.49
CA ILE A 128 -1.37 -11.90 5.02
C ILE A 128 -1.73 -13.30 4.54
N ILE A 129 -1.11 -14.35 5.11
CA ILE A 129 -1.43 -15.74 4.78
C ILE A 129 -2.88 -16.08 5.17
N ILE A 130 -3.28 -15.74 6.39
CA ILE A 130 -4.65 -15.96 6.88
C ILE A 130 -5.67 -15.23 6.00
N ALA A 131 -5.41 -13.98 5.65
CA ALA A 131 -6.27 -13.22 4.74
C ALA A 131 -6.42 -13.92 3.38
N GLY A 132 -5.33 -14.40 2.80
CA GLY A 132 -5.36 -15.16 1.55
C GLY A 132 -6.20 -16.43 1.65
N VAL A 133 -6.06 -17.19 2.72
CA VAL A 133 -6.86 -18.43 2.97
C VAL A 133 -8.34 -18.08 3.08
N ILE A 134 -8.70 -17.03 3.81
CA ILE A 134 -10.11 -16.63 3.99
C ILE A 134 -10.72 -16.19 2.64
N VAL A 135 -10.02 -15.36 1.88
CA VAL A 135 -10.52 -14.94 0.56
C VAL A 135 -10.75 -16.14 -0.35
N LEU A 136 -9.81 -17.08 -0.39
CA LEU A 136 -9.94 -18.31 -1.16
C LEU A 136 -11.11 -19.18 -0.68
N SER A 137 -11.33 -19.28 0.64
CA SER A 137 -12.47 -20.00 1.20
C SER A 137 -13.80 -19.37 0.82
N LEU A 138 -13.88 -18.03 0.79
CA LEU A 138 -15.09 -17.31 0.39
C LEU A 138 -15.39 -17.46 -1.12
N ILE A 139 -14.37 -17.49 -1.95
CA ILE A 139 -14.50 -17.72 -3.40
C ILE A 139 -14.83 -19.18 -3.69
N GLY A 140 -14.33 -20.12 -2.88
CA GLY A 140 -14.41 -21.56 -3.12
C GLY A 140 -15.82 -22.12 -3.25
N THR A 141 -16.85 -21.35 -2.89
CA THR A 141 -18.26 -21.69 -3.13
C THR A 141 -18.67 -21.50 -4.60
N ASP A 142 -18.06 -20.58 -5.32
CA ASP A 142 -18.42 -20.22 -6.69
C ASP A 142 -17.37 -20.66 -7.73
N ALA A 143 -16.07 -20.62 -7.37
CA ALA A 143 -14.98 -20.89 -8.29
C ALA A 143 -13.74 -21.47 -7.60
N THR A 144 -12.95 -22.23 -8.34
CA THR A 144 -11.60 -22.65 -7.93
C THR A 144 -10.62 -21.47 -8.04
N LEU A 145 -9.45 -21.59 -7.41
CA LEU A 145 -8.38 -20.59 -7.55
C LEU A 145 -8.04 -20.32 -9.03
N TYR A 146 -7.89 -21.37 -9.82
CA TYR A 146 -7.57 -21.23 -11.26
C TYR A 146 -8.64 -20.46 -12.02
N GLU A 147 -9.91 -20.76 -11.75
CA GLU A 147 -11.05 -20.08 -12.37
C GLU A 147 -11.15 -18.62 -11.95
N SER A 148 -10.87 -18.31 -10.68
CA SER A 148 -10.79 -16.94 -10.16
C SER A 148 -9.74 -16.12 -10.89
N LEU A 149 -8.57 -16.70 -11.15
CA LEU A 149 -7.52 -16.05 -11.91
C LEU A 149 -7.89 -15.87 -13.39
N LYS A 150 -8.66 -16.78 -13.98
CA LYS A 150 -9.21 -16.62 -15.32
C LYS A 150 -10.17 -15.43 -15.40
N ILE A 151 -11.07 -15.28 -14.43
CA ILE A 151 -11.98 -14.13 -14.32
C ILE A 151 -11.18 -12.81 -14.19
N ALA A 152 -10.19 -12.75 -13.28
CA ALA A 152 -9.31 -11.59 -13.18
C ALA A 152 -8.55 -11.30 -14.48
N GLY A 153 -8.20 -12.35 -15.22
CA GLY A 153 -7.55 -12.25 -16.53
C GLY A 153 -8.42 -11.60 -17.61
N ILE A 154 -9.76 -11.79 -17.58
CA ILE A 154 -10.69 -11.10 -18.49
C ILE A 154 -10.49 -9.57 -18.40
N HIS A 155 -10.32 -9.05 -17.21
CA HIS A 155 -10.13 -7.63 -16.92
C HIS A 155 -8.66 -7.17 -16.96
N ASN A 156 -7.76 -7.97 -17.56
CA ASN A 156 -6.31 -7.70 -17.63
C ASN A 156 -5.63 -7.49 -16.27
N ARG A 157 -6.23 -7.94 -15.14
CA ARG A 157 -5.67 -7.77 -13.79
C ARG A 157 -4.47 -8.67 -13.54
N MET A 158 -4.33 -9.75 -14.30
CA MET A 158 -3.22 -10.72 -14.21
C MET A 158 -1.98 -10.32 -15.00
N ASN A 159 -2.01 -9.19 -15.71
CA ASN A 159 -0.83 -8.69 -16.40
C ASN A 159 0.20 -8.19 -15.37
N ILE A 160 1.24 -8.99 -15.14
CA ILE A 160 2.29 -8.70 -14.15
C ILE A 160 3.39 -7.87 -14.77
N ILE A 161 3.80 -8.23 -16.00
CA ILE A 161 4.96 -7.66 -16.69
C ILE A 161 4.50 -7.00 -17.98
N ASP A 162 4.84 -5.72 -18.12
CA ASP A 162 4.61 -4.94 -19.34
C ASP A 162 5.96 -4.50 -19.92
N PHE A 163 6.34 -5.10 -21.05
CA PHE A 163 7.59 -4.77 -21.76
C PHE A 163 7.47 -3.58 -22.69
N LYS A 164 6.25 -3.07 -22.91
CA LYS A 164 6.06 -1.90 -23.77
C LYS A 164 6.67 -0.67 -23.11
N PHE A 165 7.52 0.02 -23.86
CA PHE A 165 8.06 1.29 -23.40
C PHE A 165 7.01 2.38 -23.68
N ASP A 166 6.43 2.90 -22.60
CA ASP A 166 5.44 3.99 -22.65
C ASP A 166 5.75 4.99 -21.53
N TRP A 167 6.03 6.24 -21.90
CA TRP A 167 6.30 7.33 -20.98
C TRP A 167 5.10 7.67 -20.09
N ASN A 168 3.88 7.42 -20.54
CA ASN A 168 2.66 7.72 -19.80
C ASN A 168 2.27 6.60 -18.83
N ASN A 169 2.83 5.40 -18.99
CA ASN A 169 2.55 4.26 -18.13
C ASN A 169 3.60 4.16 -17.02
N ARG A 170 3.17 4.37 -15.77
CA ARG A 170 4.05 4.28 -14.59
C ARG A 170 4.58 2.86 -14.34
N TYR A 171 3.82 1.86 -14.73
CA TYR A 171 4.06 0.45 -14.36
C TYR A 171 4.44 -0.37 -15.59
N ASN A 172 5.64 -0.16 -16.09
CA ASN A 172 6.29 -1.01 -17.08
C ASN A 172 7.66 -1.47 -16.57
N VAL A 173 8.27 -2.46 -17.21
CA VAL A 173 9.56 -3.04 -16.79
C VAL A 173 10.67 -1.99 -16.75
N TRP A 174 10.67 -1.07 -17.70
CA TRP A 174 11.73 -0.06 -17.82
C TRP A 174 11.65 0.97 -16.68
N SER A 175 10.46 1.48 -16.42
CA SER A 175 10.24 2.37 -15.27
C SER A 175 10.50 1.65 -13.94
N GLY A 176 10.16 0.36 -13.85
CA GLY A 176 10.39 -0.47 -12.68
C GLY A 176 11.86 -0.73 -12.40
N ILE A 177 12.65 -1.09 -13.41
CA ILE A 177 14.08 -1.36 -13.23
C ILE A 177 14.85 -0.05 -13.06
N ILE A 178 14.72 0.89 -13.99
CA ILE A 178 15.52 2.11 -14.00
C ILE A 178 15.00 3.09 -12.94
N GLY A 179 13.73 3.49 -13.02
CA GLY A 179 13.11 4.42 -12.07
C GLY A 179 13.09 3.85 -10.65
N GLY A 180 12.73 2.55 -10.53
CA GLY A 180 12.77 1.83 -9.25
C GLY A 180 14.17 1.76 -8.65
N PHE A 181 15.21 1.51 -9.45
CA PHE A 181 16.59 1.52 -8.98
C PHE A 181 16.99 2.88 -8.38
N PHE A 182 16.83 3.97 -9.10
CA PHE A 182 17.21 5.29 -8.61
C PHE A 182 16.35 5.75 -7.43
N LEU A 183 15.06 5.43 -7.42
CA LEU A 183 14.20 5.72 -6.27
C LEU A 183 14.67 5.01 -5.01
N GLN A 184 14.94 3.69 -5.11
CA GLN A 184 15.40 2.91 -3.96
C GLN A 184 16.82 3.28 -3.56
N LEU A 185 17.68 3.62 -4.51
CA LEU A 185 19.03 4.13 -4.25
C LEU A 185 18.97 5.43 -3.45
N SER A 186 18.12 6.37 -3.83
CA SER A 186 17.87 7.60 -3.08
C SER A 186 17.33 7.29 -1.69
N TYR A 187 16.26 6.50 -1.58
CA TYR A 187 15.61 6.21 -0.31
C TYR A 187 16.52 5.50 0.70
N PHE A 188 17.25 4.47 0.27
CA PHE A 188 18.14 3.72 1.17
C PHE A 188 19.55 4.32 1.27
N GLY A 189 19.95 5.19 0.36
CA GLY A 189 21.29 5.78 0.36
C GLY A 189 21.39 7.15 1.03
N THR A 190 20.31 7.92 1.07
CA THR A 190 20.34 9.32 1.56
C THR A 190 19.36 9.62 2.67
N ASP A 191 18.26 8.86 2.80
CA ASP A 191 17.28 9.06 3.87
C ASP A 191 17.81 8.52 5.20
N GLN A 192 18.06 9.41 6.16
CA GLN A 192 18.60 9.04 7.48
C GLN A 192 17.74 8.03 8.22
N SER A 193 16.43 7.95 7.97
CA SER A 193 15.58 6.94 8.59
C SER A 193 15.90 5.52 8.14
N GLN A 194 16.50 5.35 6.96
CA GLN A 194 16.96 4.07 6.45
C GLN A 194 18.45 3.87 6.69
N VAL A 195 19.25 4.92 6.42
CA VAL A 195 20.71 4.88 6.67
C VAL A 195 21.00 4.57 8.13
N GLY A 196 20.34 5.25 9.06
CA GLY A 196 20.51 4.98 10.49
C GLY A 196 20.25 3.53 10.88
N ARG A 197 19.25 2.87 10.28
CA ARG A 197 18.92 1.48 10.60
C ARG A 197 20.04 0.49 10.23
N TYR A 198 20.60 0.58 9.05
CA TYR A 198 21.67 -0.36 8.67
C TYR A 198 23.04 0.02 9.24
N LEU A 199 23.23 1.29 9.64
CA LEU A 199 24.44 1.70 10.35
C LEU A 199 24.48 1.20 11.80
N THR A 200 23.33 0.95 12.44
CA THR A 200 23.27 0.32 13.78
C THR A 200 23.61 -1.17 13.78
N GLY A 201 23.73 -1.80 12.61
CA GLY A 201 24.18 -3.18 12.50
C GLY A 201 25.55 -3.41 13.16
N LYS A 202 25.76 -4.60 13.75
CA LYS A 202 26.97 -4.95 14.52
C LYS A 202 28.26 -4.74 13.71
N ASP A 203 28.26 -5.09 12.44
CA ASP A 203 29.40 -4.98 11.53
C ASP A 203 28.97 -4.68 10.08
N SER A 204 29.94 -4.52 9.19
CA SER A 204 29.70 -4.26 7.76
C SER A 204 28.95 -5.41 7.08
N SER A 205 29.24 -6.65 7.47
CA SER A 205 28.61 -7.85 6.88
C SER A 205 27.13 -7.93 7.25
N ALA A 206 26.78 -7.68 8.52
CA ALA A 206 25.40 -7.63 8.98
C ALA A 206 24.60 -6.53 8.27
N SER A 207 25.18 -5.35 8.08
CA SER A 207 24.54 -4.24 7.35
C SER A 207 24.29 -4.59 5.87
N LYS A 208 25.28 -5.18 5.20
CA LYS A 208 25.15 -5.63 3.79
C LYS A 208 24.11 -6.72 3.65
N LEU A 209 24.16 -7.74 4.53
CA LEU A 209 23.19 -8.84 4.51
C LEU A 209 21.77 -8.32 4.74
N GLY A 210 21.57 -7.41 5.68
CA GLY A 210 20.28 -6.80 5.95
C GLY A 210 19.68 -6.09 4.73
N LEU A 211 20.49 -5.33 3.98
CA LEU A 211 20.03 -4.68 2.74
C LEU A 211 19.68 -5.69 1.64
N ILE A 212 20.55 -6.68 1.42
CA ILE A 212 20.32 -7.70 0.39
C ILE A 212 19.07 -8.52 0.69
N VAL A 213 18.91 -8.98 1.94
CA VAL A 213 17.71 -9.72 2.37
C VAL A 213 16.44 -8.87 2.21
N ASN A 214 16.49 -7.57 2.59
CA ASN A 214 15.37 -6.67 2.37
C ASN A 214 15.01 -6.57 0.87
N GLY A 215 15.99 -6.43 -0.01
CA GLY A 215 15.77 -6.39 -1.46
C GLY A 215 15.15 -7.66 -2.02
N MET A 216 15.59 -8.82 -1.54
CA MET A 216 15.08 -10.12 -2.02
C MET A 216 13.70 -10.46 -1.48
N VAL A 217 13.43 -10.21 -0.18
CA VAL A 217 12.16 -10.58 0.46
C VAL A 217 11.02 -9.66 0.07
N LYS A 218 11.31 -8.40 -0.21
CA LYS A 218 10.26 -7.40 -0.48
C LYS A 218 9.48 -7.65 -1.77
N ILE A 219 10.11 -8.21 -2.79
CA ILE A 219 9.43 -8.52 -4.07
C ILE A 219 8.41 -9.64 -3.89
N PRO A 220 8.75 -10.85 -3.38
CA PRO A 220 7.77 -11.89 -3.11
C PRO A 220 6.66 -11.45 -2.16
N MET A 221 7.00 -10.70 -1.11
CA MET A 221 6.01 -10.15 -0.18
C MET A 221 5.02 -9.24 -0.90
N GLN A 222 5.51 -8.32 -1.71
CA GLN A 222 4.65 -7.40 -2.48
C GLN A 222 3.78 -8.16 -3.48
N PHE A 223 4.34 -9.20 -4.12
CA PHE A 223 3.59 -10.09 -5.01
C PHE A 223 2.40 -10.74 -4.29
N VAL A 224 2.62 -11.31 -3.10
CA VAL A 224 1.55 -11.95 -2.30
C VAL A 224 0.48 -10.92 -1.90
N ILE A 225 0.88 -9.73 -1.48
CA ILE A 225 -0.07 -8.67 -1.09
C ILE A 225 -0.96 -8.26 -2.29
N LEU A 226 -0.35 -8.06 -3.46
CA LEU A 226 -1.10 -7.73 -4.68
C LEU A 226 -1.99 -8.89 -5.12
N PHE A 227 -1.52 -10.12 -5.00
CA PHE A 227 -2.28 -11.31 -5.33
C PHE A 227 -3.55 -11.44 -4.49
N ILE A 228 -3.49 -11.11 -3.20
CA ILE A 228 -4.70 -11.05 -2.35
C ILE A 228 -5.67 -9.98 -2.90
N GLY A 229 -5.18 -8.83 -3.34
CA GLY A 229 -6.02 -7.81 -3.99
C GLY A 229 -6.72 -8.31 -5.25
N ILE A 230 -6.05 -9.16 -6.05
CA ILE A 230 -6.66 -9.83 -7.21
C ILE A 230 -7.73 -10.84 -6.77
N LEU A 231 -7.48 -11.59 -5.71
CA LEU A 231 -8.50 -12.51 -5.16
C LEU A 231 -9.73 -11.74 -4.65
N VAL A 232 -9.54 -10.60 -3.99
CA VAL A 232 -10.66 -9.73 -3.58
C VAL A 232 -11.40 -9.18 -4.80
N PHE A 233 -10.68 -8.82 -5.88
CA PHE A 233 -11.30 -8.44 -7.15
C PHE A 233 -12.15 -9.59 -7.71
N SER A 234 -11.62 -10.81 -7.74
CA SER A 234 -12.34 -11.99 -8.22
C SER A 234 -13.57 -12.31 -7.36
N PHE A 235 -13.48 -12.14 -6.04
CA PHE A 235 -14.60 -12.30 -5.13
C PHE A 235 -15.76 -11.36 -5.51
N TYR A 236 -15.48 -10.10 -5.77
CA TYR A 236 -16.48 -9.10 -6.19
C TYR A 236 -16.99 -9.29 -7.64
N GLN A 237 -16.47 -10.25 -8.39
CA GLN A 237 -17.09 -10.67 -9.66
C GLN A 237 -18.22 -11.69 -9.43
N PHE A 238 -18.30 -12.30 -8.25
CA PHE A 238 -19.37 -13.23 -7.85
C PHE A 238 -20.36 -12.61 -6.86
N GLN A 239 -19.95 -11.58 -6.15
CA GLN A 239 -20.78 -10.82 -5.23
C GLN A 239 -20.70 -9.33 -5.57
N ALA A 240 -21.83 -8.65 -5.55
CA ALA A 240 -21.88 -7.24 -5.90
C ALA A 240 -21.00 -6.40 -4.94
N PRO A 241 -20.05 -5.60 -5.46
CA PRO A 241 -19.31 -4.65 -4.64
C PRO A 241 -20.21 -3.46 -4.25
N PRO A 242 -19.90 -2.69 -3.20
CA PRO A 242 -20.56 -1.43 -2.96
C PRO A 242 -20.25 -0.45 -4.10
N ILE A 243 -21.15 0.48 -4.39
CA ILE A 243 -20.93 1.51 -5.41
C ILE A 243 -19.75 2.42 -5.05
N PHE A 244 -19.53 2.64 -3.73
CA PHE A 244 -18.41 3.39 -3.20
C PHE A 244 -17.88 2.73 -1.91
N PHE A 245 -16.60 2.41 -1.83
CA PHE A 245 -16.02 1.66 -0.71
C PHE A 245 -15.80 2.48 0.57
N ASN A 246 -15.90 3.81 0.51
CA ASN A 246 -15.80 4.66 1.70
C ASN A 246 -17.21 4.93 2.28
N GLU A 247 -17.62 4.12 3.25
CA GLU A 247 -18.93 4.18 3.89
C GLU A 247 -19.27 5.53 4.52
N ASN A 248 -18.27 6.26 5.04
CA ASN A 248 -18.50 7.59 5.62
C ASN A 248 -18.94 8.60 4.56
N ILE A 249 -18.34 8.56 3.38
CA ILE A 249 -18.72 9.44 2.26
C ILE A 249 -20.05 8.99 1.66
N GLU A 250 -20.25 7.68 1.54
CA GLU A 250 -21.51 7.10 1.07
C GLU A 250 -22.69 7.51 1.98
N LYS A 251 -22.50 7.46 3.30
CA LYS A 251 -23.50 7.90 4.27
C LYS A 251 -23.86 9.38 4.07
N ILE A 252 -22.86 10.25 3.89
CA ILE A 252 -23.09 11.68 3.59
C ILE A 252 -23.91 11.84 2.31
N ALA A 253 -23.64 11.05 1.26
CA ALA A 253 -24.41 11.10 0.02
C ALA A 253 -25.87 10.66 0.24
N LYS A 254 -26.10 9.61 1.03
CA LYS A 254 -27.44 9.09 1.37
C LYS A 254 -28.23 10.00 2.33
N GLU A 255 -27.59 10.88 3.07
CA GLU A 255 -28.23 11.88 3.95
C GLU A 255 -28.37 13.27 3.27
N SER A 256 -27.94 13.42 2.03
CA SER A 256 -27.93 14.68 1.28
C SER A 256 -29.27 14.93 0.54
N PRO A 257 -29.52 16.17 0.07
CA PRO A 257 -30.66 16.46 -0.81
C PRO A 257 -30.68 15.66 -2.13
N MET A 258 -29.58 15.03 -2.51
CA MET A 258 -29.46 14.18 -3.70
C MET A 258 -29.57 12.67 -3.37
N ALA A 259 -30.04 12.33 -2.18
CA ALA A 259 -30.13 10.93 -1.70
C ALA A 259 -30.94 10.04 -2.64
N ASP A 260 -32.10 10.50 -3.10
CA ASP A 260 -32.97 9.71 -3.99
C ASP A 260 -32.28 9.37 -5.31
N TYR A 261 -31.54 10.33 -5.87
CA TYR A 261 -30.78 10.09 -7.10
C TYR A 261 -29.60 9.17 -6.85
N TYR A 262 -28.86 9.35 -5.75
CA TYR A 262 -27.77 8.46 -5.36
C TYR A 262 -28.26 7.01 -5.15
N ASN A 263 -29.37 6.83 -4.44
CA ASN A 263 -29.98 5.52 -4.20
C ASN A 263 -30.45 4.86 -5.52
N SER A 264 -30.95 5.63 -6.48
CA SER A 264 -31.33 5.12 -7.80
C SER A 264 -30.11 4.60 -8.58
N LEU A 265 -28.95 5.28 -8.49
CA LEU A 265 -27.70 4.83 -9.08
C LEU A 265 -27.17 3.58 -8.38
N GLU A 266 -27.25 3.52 -7.05
CA GLU A 266 -26.87 2.33 -6.29
C GLU A 266 -27.71 1.12 -6.69
N PHE A 267 -29.02 1.28 -6.80
CA PHE A 267 -29.92 0.21 -7.26
C PHE A 267 -29.56 -0.25 -8.68
N ARG A 268 -29.33 0.68 -9.61
CA ARG A 268 -28.91 0.37 -10.97
C ARG A 268 -27.55 -0.35 -10.99
N PHE A 269 -26.59 0.12 -10.19
CA PHE A 269 -25.28 -0.48 -10.06
C PHE A 269 -25.35 -1.91 -9.55
N ASN A 270 -26.16 -2.17 -8.53
CA ASN A 270 -26.36 -3.50 -7.95
C ASN A 270 -26.97 -4.48 -8.97
N ASN A 271 -27.99 -4.06 -9.73
CA ASN A 271 -28.59 -4.88 -10.78
C ASN A 271 -27.61 -5.24 -11.90
N ILE A 272 -26.75 -4.29 -12.31
CA ILE A 272 -25.72 -4.52 -13.30
C ILE A 272 -24.67 -5.53 -12.75
N ASN A 273 -24.25 -5.40 -11.50
CA ASN A 273 -23.28 -6.32 -10.92
C ASN A 273 -23.87 -7.71 -10.64
N GLU A 274 -25.14 -7.84 -10.32
CA GLU A 274 -25.82 -9.13 -10.25
C GLU A 274 -25.85 -9.82 -11.61
N SER A 275 -26.16 -9.09 -12.68
CA SER A 275 -26.03 -9.62 -14.06
C SER A 275 -24.62 -10.05 -14.38
N ASN A 276 -23.60 -9.25 -13.99
CA ASN A 276 -22.20 -9.58 -14.20
C ASN A 276 -21.78 -10.83 -13.42
N SER A 277 -22.29 -11.02 -12.20
CA SER A 277 -22.06 -12.23 -11.41
C SER A 277 -22.61 -13.49 -12.11
N ASN A 278 -23.82 -13.42 -12.65
CA ASN A 278 -24.42 -14.50 -13.39
C ASN A 278 -23.63 -14.83 -14.69
N LEU A 279 -23.21 -13.80 -15.42
CA LEU A 279 -22.33 -13.96 -16.59
C LEU A 279 -20.99 -14.62 -16.22
N SER A 280 -20.41 -14.24 -15.09
CA SER A 280 -19.17 -14.83 -14.58
C SER A 280 -19.33 -16.34 -14.28
N LYS A 281 -20.46 -16.74 -13.69
CA LYS A 281 -20.79 -18.15 -13.44
C LYS A 281 -21.02 -18.90 -14.76
N ASP A 282 -21.73 -18.32 -15.70
CA ASP A 282 -21.94 -18.91 -17.03
C ASP A 282 -20.63 -19.07 -17.80
N TYR A 283 -19.74 -18.08 -17.75
CA TYR A 283 -18.40 -18.16 -18.34
C TYR A 283 -17.62 -19.35 -17.80
N LEU A 284 -17.63 -19.56 -16.48
CA LEU A 284 -16.97 -20.72 -15.87
C LEU A 284 -17.61 -22.04 -16.28
N LYS A 285 -18.94 -22.09 -16.38
CA LYS A 285 -19.67 -23.25 -16.88
C LYS A 285 -19.25 -23.61 -18.30
N TYR A 286 -19.16 -22.65 -19.21
CA TYR A 286 -18.71 -22.88 -20.59
C TYR A 286 -17.23 -23.29 -20.65
N LEU A 287 -16.38 -22.75 -19.79
CA LEU A 287 -15.00 -23.23 -19.68
C LEU A 287 -14.89 -24.68 -19.22
N ARG A 288 -15.70 -25.08 -18.23
CA ARG A 288 -15.74 -26.46 -17.70
C ARG A 288 -16.26 -27.45 -18.74
N SER A 289 -17.18 -27.02 -19.61
CA SER A 289 -17.71 -27.83 -20.71
C SER A 289 -16.87 -27.78 -22.01
N ASN A 290 -15.75 -27.05 -21.98
CA ASN A 290 -14.87 -26.80 -23.15
C ASN A 290 -15.58 -26.13 -24.33
N ASP A 291 -16.64 -25.35 -24.06
CA ASP A 291 -17.37 -24.56 -25.04
C ASP A 291 -16.72 -23.18 -25.21
N LEU A 292 -15.63 -23.15 -25.98
CA LEU A 292 -14.81 -21.95 -26.13
C LEU A 292 -15.55 -20.81 -26.87
N ALA A 293 -16.51 -21.13 -27.74
CA ALA A 293 -17.27 -20.12 -28.47
C ALA A 293 -18.19 -19.32 -27.53
N ASN A 294 -18.98 -20.03 -26.71
CA ASN A 294 -19.86 -19.39 -25.75
C ASN A 294 -19.06 -18.73 -24.61
N ALA A 295 -17.91 -19.27 -24.22
CA ALA A 295 -17.02 -18.65 -23.25
C ALA A 295 -16.51 -17.28 -23.76
N GLU A 296 -16.03 -17.18 -25.02
CA GLU A 296 -15.53 -15.89 -25.54
C GLU A 296 -16.67 -14.87 -25.76
N PHE A 297 -17.84 -15.31 -26.18
CA PHE A 297 -19.03 -14.47 -26.25
C PHE A 297 -19.42 -13.91 -24.85
N THR A 298 -19.45 -14.77 -23.84
CA THR A 298 -19.79 -14.38 -22.47
C THR A 298 -18.73 -13.45 -21.88
N LYS A 299 -17.44 -13.67 -22.15
CA LYS A 299 -16.35 -12.75 -21.79
C LYS A 299 -16.57 -11.34 -22.34
N THR A 300 -16.99 -11.23 -23.60
CA THR A 300 -17.30 -9.91 -24.20
C THR A 300 -18.44 -9.22 -23.45
N LYS A 301 -19.49 -9.97 -23.07
CA LYS A 301 -20.59 -9.44 -22.27
C LYS A 301 -20.13 -8.98 -20.88
N ILE A 302 -19.30 -9.76 -20.19
CA ILE A 302 -18.71 -9.38 -18.88
C ILE A 302 -18.00 -8.04 -18.99
N LEU A 303 -17.20 -7.82 -20.04
CA LEU A 303 -16.49 -6.56 -20.23
C LEU A 303 -17.45 -5.39 -20.48
N GLN A 304 -18.51 -5.59 -21.28
CA GLN A 304 -19.54 -4.57 -21.52
C GLN A 304 -20.28 -4.21 -20.25
N THR A 305 -20.79 -5.20 -19.50
CA THR A 305 -21.52 -5.00 -18.25
C THR A 305 -20.63 -4.30 -17.20
N SER A 306 -19.34 -4.65 -17.15
CA SER A 306 -18.38 -3.99 -16.26
C SER A 306 -18.11 -2.52 -16.65
N ALA A 307 -18.12 -2.21 -17.96
CA ALA A 307 -18.01 -0.84 -18.44
C ALA A 307 -19.24 0.00 -18.02
N GLU A 308 -20.46 -0.57 -18.21
CA GLU A 308 -21.71 0.07 -17.76
C GLU A 308 -21.73 0.30 -16.23
N ALA A 309 -21.29 -0.68 -15.42
CA ALA A 309 -21.16 -0.52 -13.97
C ALA A 309 -20.20 0.62 -13.62
N ASN A 310 -19.08 0.74 -14.33
CA ASN A 310 -18.12 1.81 -14.11
C ASN A 310 -18.70 3.20 -14.48
N GLU A 311 -19.50 3.30 -15.54
CA GLU A 311 -20.17 4.55 -15.89
C GLU A 311 -21.12 5.01 -14.77
N VAL A 312 -21.96 4.10 -14.24
CA VAL A 312 -22.83 4.38 -13.11
C VAL A 312 -22.05 4.78 -11.85
N LYS A 313 -20.93 4.11 -11.57
CA LYS A 313 -20.02 4.50 -10.47
C LYS A 313 -19.46 5.92 -10.68
N GLN A 314 -19.07 6.29 -11.90
CA GLN A 314 -18.59 7.64 -12.18
C GLN A 314 -19.68 8.71 -12.02
N GLU A 315 -20.95 8.39 -12.31
CA GLU A 315 -22.06 9.28 -12.02
C GLU A 315 -22.24 9.49 -10.50
N ALA A 316 -22.18 8.41 -9.71
CA ALA A 316 -22.24 8.50 -8.25
C ALA A 316 -21.06 9.32 -7.67
N VAL A 317 -19.86 9.17 -8.22
CA VAL A 317 -18.69 9.97 -7.83
C VAL A 317 -18.89 11.46 -8.14
N LYS A 318 -19.54 11.82 -9.25
CA LYS A 318 -19.89 13.22 -9.56
C LYS A 318 -20.86 13.80 -8.53
N ILE A 319 -21.87 13.03 -8.08
CA ILE A 319 -22.77 13.44 -7.02
C ILE A 319 -22.02 13.70 -5.72
N ILE A 320 -21.16 12.76 -5.31
CA ILE A 320 -20.30 12.91 -4.13
C ILE A 320 -19.49 14.21 -4.20
N LYS A 321 -18.89 14.52 -5.35
CA LYS A 321 -18.13 15.77 -5.58
C LYS A 321 -19.01 17.02 -5.52
N THR A 322 -20.26 16.92 -5.96
CA THR A 322 -21.20 18.04 -5.91
C THR A 322 -21.64 18.33 -4.47
N ILE A 323 -21.85 17.28 -3.67
CA ILE A 323 -22.24 17.40 -2.26
C ILE A 323 -21.05 17.84 -1.39
N ASN A 324 -19.90 17.27 -1.62
CA ASN A 324 -18.67 17.57 -0.89
C ASN A 324 -17.46 17.74 -1.86
N PRO A 325 -17.19 18.98 -2.28
CA PRO A 325 -16.09 19.27 -3.24
C PRO A 325 -14.71 18.84 -2.75
N GLU A 326 -14.50 18.75 -1.43
CA GLU A 326 -13.23 18.34 -0.82
C GLU A 326 -13.14 16.82 -0.59
N ALA A 327 -14.21 16.06 -0.86
CA ALA A 327 -14.20 14.62 -0.66
C ALA A 327 -13.12 13.94 -1.50
N ASP A 328 -12.38 13.02 -0.88
CA ASP A 328 -11.49 12.11 -1.62
C ASP A 328 -12.34 11.09 -2.38
N ILE A 329 -12.39 11.25 -3.69
CA ILE A 329 -13.12 10.36 -4.60
C ILE A 329 -12.38 9.06 -4.91
N ASN A 330 -11.13 8.91 -4.45
CA ASN A 330 -10.36 7.69 -4.62
C ASN A 330 -10.65 6.70 -3.48
N ASP A 331 -11.57 5.79 -3.71
CA ASP A 331 -11.96 4.77 -2.74
C ASP A 331 -11.04 3.53 -2.70
N THR A 332 -9.97 3.50 -3.51
CA THR A 332 -9.01 2.38 -3.62
C THR A 332 -8.41 1.98 -2.26
N ASN A 333 -8.19 2.94 -1.37
CA ASN A 333 -7.64 2.67 -0.04
C ASN A 333 -8.62 1.94 0.87
N PHE A 334 -9.90 2.03 0.60
CA PHE A 334 -10.98 1.45 1.40
C PHE A 334 -11.40 0.06 0.94
N VAL A 335 -11.10 -0.35 -0.29
CA VAL A 335 -11.49 -1.66 -0.87
C VAL A 335 -11.16 -2.83 0.05
N PHE A 336 -9.91 -2.96 0.46
CA PHE A 336 -9.47 -4.08 1.30
C PHE A 336 -9.98 -3.93 2.74
N LEU A 337 -10.09 -2.72 3.26
CA LEU A 337 -10.63 -2.45 4.58
C LEU A 337 -12.12 -2.84 4.64
N HIS A 338 -12.91 -2.40 3.67
CA HIS A 338 -14.33 -2.77 3.55
C HIS A 338 -14.49 -4.29 3.46
N PHE A 339 -13.70 -4.95 2.60
CA PHE A 339 -13.73 -6.40 2.46
C PHE A 339 -13.47 -7.12 3.81
N VAL A 340 -12.44 -6.70 4.53
CA VAL A 340 -12.09 -7.26 5.85
C VAL A 340 -13.21 -7.03 6.86
N MET A 341 -13.76 -5.81 6.93
CA MET A 341 -14.79 -5.46 7.90
C MET A 341 -16.09 -6.25 7.72
N HIS A 342 -16.45 -6.63 6.48
CA HIS A 342 -17.71 -7.30 6.18
C HIS A 342 -17.61 -8.83 6.08
N HIS A 343 -16.44 -9.37 5.76
CA HIS A 343 -16.31 -10.79 5.44
C HIS A 343 -15.41 -11.57 6.39
N PHE A 344 -14.67 -10.89 7.30
CA PHE A 344 -13.80 -11.60 8.22
C PHE A 344 -14.46 -11.83 9.59
N PRO A 345 -14.07 -12.90 10.31
CA PRO A 345 -14.47 -13.09 11.70
C PRO A 345 -14.01 -11.92 12.58
N LYS A 346 -14.86 -11.51 13.53
CA LYS A 346 -14.63 -10.32 14.39
C LYS A 346 -13.25 -10.31 15.07
N GLY A 347 -12.75 -11.46 15.54
CA GLY A 347 -11.42 -11.55 16.16
C GLY A 347 -10.28 -11.25 15.21
N LEU A 348 -10.39 -11.67 13.96
CA LEU A 348 -9.38 -11.37 12.91
C LEU A 348 -9.44 -9.91 12.45
N ILE A 349 -10.63 -9.32 12.39
CA ILE A 349 -10.78 -7.88 12.13
C ILE A 349 -9.96 -7.09 13.15
N GLY A 350 -10.16 -7.36 14.45
CA GLY A 350 -9.41 -6.71 15.51
C GLY A 350 -7.89 -6.90 15.40
N LEU A 351 -7.44 -8.11 15.04
CA LEU A 351 -6.03 -8.41 14.82
C LEU A 351 -5.45 -7.59 13.65
N ILE A 352 -6.13 -7.55 12.50
CA ILE A 352 -5.68 -6.80 11.32
C ILE A 352 -5.60 -5.29 11.63
N ILE A 353 -6.60 -4.75 12.33
CA ILE A 353 -6.60 -3.35 12.77
C ILE A 353 -5.40 -3.10 13.68
N ALA A 354 -5.17 -3.94 14.68
CA ALA A 354 -4.01 -3.81 15.58
C ALA A 354 -2.68 -3.84 14.82
N ILE A 355 -2.57 -4.69 13.78
CA ILE A 355 -1.38 -4.77 12.93
C ILE A 355 -1.15 -3.48 12.13
N ILE A 356 -2.21 -2.92 11.54
CA ILE A 356 -2.13 -1.65 10.80
C ILE A 356 -1.61 -0.54 11.72
N PHE A 357 -2.12 -0.49 12.95
CA PHE A 357 -1.64 0.44 13.97
C PHE A 357 -0.17 0.23 14.31
N LEU A 358 0.20 -0.99 14.68
CA LEU A 358 1.57 -1.34 15.08
C LEU A 358 2.57 -1.02 13.96
N ALA A 359 2.26 -1.39 12.71
CA ALA A 359 3.12 -1.13 11.55
C ALA A 359 3.29 0.38 11.31
N SER A 360 2.21 1.13 11.45
CA SER A 360 2.22 2.59 11.30
C SER A 360 3.01 3.26 12.41
N MET A 361 2.79 2.88 13.66
CA MET A 361 3.55 3.40 14.82
C MET A 361 5.05 3.15 14.66
N GLY A 362 5.45 1.96 14.21
CA GLY A 362 6.86 1.64 13.97
C GLY A 362 7.50 2.51 12.89
N SER A 363 6.78 2.77 11.80
CA SER A 363 7.26 3.64 10.71
C SER A 363 7.36 5.10 11.14
N LEU A 364 6.36 5.60 11.87
CA LEU A 364 6.34 6.96 12.40
C LEU A 364 7.43 7.18 13.43
N ALA A 365 7.61 6.25 14.38
CA ALA A 365 8.65 6.31 15.39
C ALA A 365 10.05 6.36 14.76
N ALA A 366 10.29 5.56 13.71
CA ALA A 366 11.54 5.62 12.97
C ALA A 366 11.74 6.97 12.25
N GLY A 367 10.67 7.55 11.71
CA GLY A 367 10.68 8.90 11.14
C GLY A 367 11.07 9.96 12.18
N ILE A 368 10.40 9.97 13.35
CA ILE A 368 10.67 10.90 14.44
C ILE A 368 12.09 10.74 14.97
N ASN A 369 12.56 9.50 15.20
CA ASN A 369 13.93 9.25 15.64
C ASN A 369 14.96 9.79 14.65
N SER A 370 14.73 9.65 13.34
CA SER A 370 15.65 10.17 12.33
C SER A 370 15.65 11.70 12.26
N LEU A 371 14.49 12.33 12.41
CA LEU A 371 14.38 13.79 12.53
C LEU A 371 15.12 14.30 13.74
N THR A 372 14.93 13.66 14.90
CA THR A 372 15.61 14.02 16.15
C THR A 372 17.13 13.84 16.02
N SER A 373 17.60 12.70 15.53
CA SER A 373 19.04 12.45 15.37
C SER A 373 19.70 13.44 14.42
N THR A 374 19.07 13.76 13.30
CA THR A 374 19.56 14.77 12.35
C THR A 374 19.57 16.17 12.99
N SER A 375 18.51 16.56 13.69
CA SER A 375 18.45 17.88 14.36
C SER A 375 19.54 18.03 15.42
N VAL A 376 19.77 16.98 16.21
CA VAL A 376 20.77 17.02 17.31
C VAL A 376 22.19 16.92 16.74
N VAL A 377 22.48 15.93 15.89
CA VAL A 377 23.85 15.64 15.43
C VAL A 377 24.33 16.64 14.37
N ASP A 378 23.43 17.07 13.46
CA ASP A 378 23.83 17.90 12.32
C ASP A 378 23.69 19.41 12.61
N PHE A 379 22.90 19.80 13.62
CA PHE A 379 22.70 21.20 13.98
C PHE A 379 23.15 21.53 15.41
N TYR A 380 22.56 20.88 16.45
CA TYR A 380 22.78 21.26 17.85
C TYR A 380 24.22 21.04 18.32
N PHE A 381 24.75 19.81 18.24
CA PHE A 381 26.11 19.51 18.71
C PHE A 381 27.22 20.23 17.95
N ARG A 382 26.92 20.85 16.83
CA ARG A 382 27.89 21.59 16.02
C ARG A 382 27.74 23.10 16.10
N SER A 383 26.70 23.62 16.74
CA SER A 383 26.52 25.06 16.98
C SER A 383 27.02 25.47 18.36
N SER A 384 27.28 24.53 19.24
CA SER A 384 27.96 24.69 20.53
C SER A 384 29.43 24.26 20.43
#